data_b96561484740d2f459342349abd9d1c8
#
_entry.id   b96561484740d2f459342349abd9d1c8
#
_cell.length_a   1.000
_cell.length_b   1.000
_cell.length_c   1.000
_cell.angle_alpha   90.00
_cell.angle_beta   90.00
_cell.angle_gamma   90.00
#
_symmetry.space_group_name_H-M   'P 1'
#
loop_
_entity.id
_entity.type
_entity.pdbx_description
1 polymer ?
#
loop_
_entity_poly.entity_id
_entity_poly.type
_entity_poly.pdbx_seq_one_letter_code
_entity_poly.pdbx_strand_id
1 'polypeptide(L)' 'MNRIYLDNAATTQAAPEVIEAIQTCFRETYGNPSSLHSFGLEARGVIESARRNIAGFINASSDELFFTGSG' A
#
# COMPACT_ATOMS: atom_id res chain seq x y z
N MET A 1 -12.20 18.52 -23.44
CA MET A 1 -13.27 19.02 -22.54
C MET A 1 -12.80 18.87 -21.10
N ASN A 2 -12.87 19.95 -20.35
CA ASN A 2 -12.50 19.92 -18.92
C ASN A 2 -13.68 19.48 -18.07
N ARG A 3 -13.40 18.55 -17.18
CA ARG A 3 -14.37 18.11 -16.19
C ARG A 3 -13.87 18.53 -14.81
N ILE A 4 -14.80 18.91 -13.94
CA ILE A 4 -14.49 19.27 -12.57
C ILE A 4 -15.08 18.20 -11.65
N TYR A 5 -14.22 17.60 -10.82
CA TYR A 5 -14.65 16.56 -9.88
C TYR A 5 -14.77 17.18 -8.48
N LEU A 6 -15.97 17.12 -7.91
CA LEU A 6 -16.26 17.73 -6.61
C LEU A 6 -16.79 16.72 -5.57
N ASP A 7 -16.50 15.44 -5.79
CA ASP A 7 -17.01 14.37 -4.92
C ASP A 7 -15.87 13.67 -4.16
N ASN A 8 -14.88 14.43 -3.71
CA ASN A 8 -13.70 13.87 -3.04
C ASN A 8 -14.00 13.23 -1.69
N ALA A 9 -15.18 13.51 -1.11
CA ALA A 9 -15.61 12.82 0.11
C ALA A 9 -15.90 11.34 -0.15
N ALA A 10 -16.33 10.98 -1.36
CA ALA A 10 -16.59 9.61 -1.74
C ALA A 10 -15.31 8.88 -2.17
N THR A 11 -14.52 9.51 -3.02
CA THR A 11 -13.24 8.95 -3.48
C THR A 11 -12.35 10.06 -4.04
N THR A 12 -11.07 9.83 -4.06
CA THR A 12 -10.10 10.76 -4.64
C THR A 12 -9.25 10.05 -5.68
N GLN A 13 -8.72 10.84 -6.61
CA GLN A 13 -7.76 10.30 -7.56
C GLN A 13 -6.46 9.93 -6.83
N ALA A 14 -5.92 8.76 -7.14
CA ALA A 14 -4.64 8.34 -6.57
C ALA A 14 -3.52 9.26 -7.07
N ALA A 15 -2.60 9.61 -6.17
CA ALA A 15 -1.43 10.39 -6.54
C ALA A 15 -0.55 9.60 -7.53
N PRO A 16 0.16 10.27 -8.46
CA PRO A 16 1.02 9.58 -9.41
C PRO A 16 2.04 8.64 -8.76
N GLU A 17 2.60 9.02 -7.62
CA GLU A 17 3.57 8.21 -6.88
C GLU A 17 2.93 6.92 -6.37
N VAL A 18 1.67 6.96 -5.99
CA VAL A 18 0.92 5.78 -5.52
C VAL A 18 0.68 4.83 -6.69
N ILE A 19 0.27 5.35 -7.84
CA ILE A 19 0.04 4.56 -9.05
C ILE A 19 1.35 3.85 -9.45
N GLU A 20 2.45 4.57 -9.46
CA GLU A 20 3.75 4.02 -9.80
C GLU A 20 4.18 2.92 -8.84
N ALA A 21 3.97 3.11 -7.53
CA ALA A 21 4.29 2.10 -6.53
C ALA A 21 3.48 0.83 -6.72
N ILE A 22 2.18 0.95 -7.03
CA ILE A 22 1.31 -0.19 -7.32
C ILE A 22 1.79 -0.93 -8.56
N GLN A 23 2.11 -0.21 -9.63
CA GLN A 23 2.61 -0.82 -10.86
C GLN A 23 3.92 -1.56 -10.64
N THR A 24 4.83 -1.01 -9.86
CA THR A 24 6.09 -1.65 -9.51
C THR A 24 5.84 -2.95 -8.74
N CYS A 25 4.93 -2.94 -7.77
CA CYS A 25 4.57 -4.15 -7.04
C CYS A 25 4.01 -5.22 -7.96
N PHE A 26 3.12 -4.86 -8.88
CA PHE A 26 2.55 -5.83 -9.81
C PHE A 26 3.58 -6.40 -10.77
N ARG A 27 4.59 -5.65 -11.16
CA ARG A 27 5.61 -6.12 -12.12
C ARG A 27 6.76 -6.84 -11.44
N GLU A 28 7.18 -6.40 -10.26
CA GLU A 28 8.45 -6.82 -9.68
C GLU A 28 8.33 -7.49 -8.30
N THR A 29 7.33 -7.11 -7.50
CA THR A 29 7.19 -7.59 -6.12
C THR A 29 5.83 -8.25 -5.92
N TYR A 30 5.51 -9.22 -6.76
CA TYR A 30 4.19 -9.84 -6.82
C TYR A 30 4.08 -11.16 -6.07
N GLY A 31 5.10 -11.57 -5.35
CA GLY A 31 5.08 -12.84 -4.63
C GLY A 31 4.06 -12.86 -3.49
N ASN A 32 3.69 -14.08 -3.09
CA ASN A 32 2.81 -14.25 -1.93
C ASN A 32 3.59 -13.98 -0.65
N PRO A 33 3.18 -12.97 0.16
CA PRO A 33 3.93 -12.62 1.38
C PRO A 33 4.02 -13.75 2.40
N SER A 34 3.17 -14.77 2.31
CA SER A 34 3.22 -15.93 3.19
C SER A 34 4.20 -17.00 2.73
N SER A 35 4.73 -16.91 1.52
CA SER A 35 5.68 -17.87 0.99
C SER A 35 7.09 -17.61 1.50
N LEU A 36 7.86 -18.69 1.68
CA LEU A 36 9.20 -18.60 2.26
C LEU A 36 10.32 -18.42 1.24
N HIS A 37 10.01 -18.49 -0.06
CA HIS A 37 11.00 -18.23 -1.10
C HIS A 37 11.23 -16.71 -1.27
N SER A 38 12.25 -16.34 -2.06
CA SER A 38 12.68 -14.95 -2.19
C SER A 38 11.58 -14.00 -2.66
N PHE A 39 10.73 -14.43 -3.59
CA PHE A 39 9.63 -13.60 -4.08
C PHE A 39 8.64 -13.27 -2.97
N GLY A 40 8.32 -14.24 -2.11
CA GLY A 40 7.44 -14.03 -0.96
C GLY A 40 8.07 -13.14 0.09
N LEU A 41 9.35 -13.32 0.36
CA LEU A 41 10.07 -12.50 1.34
C LEU A 41 10.18 -11.04 0.89
N GLU A 42 10.38 -10.78 -0.39
CA GLU A 42 10.39 -9.43 -0.93
C GLU A 42 9.02 -8.75 -0.77
N ALA A 43 7.95 -9.45 -1.11
CA ALA A 43 6.59 -8.94 -0.95
C ALA A 43 6.27 -8.65 0.52
N ARG A 44 6.68 -9.54 1.42
CA ARG A 44 6.50 -9.34 2.86
C ARG A 44 7.26 -8.12 3.35
N GLY A 45 8.46 -7.88 2.84
CA GLY A 45 9.26 -6.70 3.19
C GLY A 45 8.56 -5.40 2.83
N VAL A 46 7.91 -5.35 1.66
CA VAL A 46 7.14 -4.17 1.23
C VAL A 46 5.98 -3.90 2.19
N ILE A 47 5.23 -4.94 2.57
CA ILE A 47 4.11 -4.81 3.49
C ILE A 47 4.58 -4.33 4.86
N GLU A 48 5.63 -4.94 5.41
CA GLU A 48 6.13 -4.56 6.73
C GLU A 48 6.72 -3.15 6.75
N SER A 49 7.36 -2.73 5.66
CA SER A 49 7.84 -1.35 5.52
C SER A 49 6.67 -0.35 5.52
N ALA A 50 5.61 -0.65 4.76
CA ALA A 50 4.40 0.18 4.73
C ALA A 50 3.75 0.26 6.11
N ARG A 51 3.68 -0.87 6.82
CA ARG A 51 3.12 -0.95 8.18
C ARG A 51 3.88 -0.02 9.12
N ARG A 52 5.21 -0.08 9.10
CA ARG A 52 6.04 0.80 9.95
C ARG A 52 5.85 2.27 9.61
N ASN A 53 5.78 2.60 8.33
CA ASN A 53 5.61 3.98 7.90
C ASN A 53 4.27 4.56 8.35
N ILE A 54 3.18 3.82 8.18
CA ILE A 54 1.85 4.26 8.60
C ILE A 54 1.79 4.39 10.13
N ALA A 55 2.30 3.39 10.84
CA ALA A 55 2.32 3.43 12.31
C ALA A 55 3.10 4.65 12.81
N GLY A 56 4.22 5.01 12.16
CA GLY A 56 4.99 6.19 12.50
C GLY A 56 4.19 7.49 12.37
N PHE A 57 3.33 7.59 11.37
CA PHE A 57 2.50 8.78 11.18
C PHE A 57 1.49 9.01 12.30
N ILE A 58 0.99 7.94 12.90
CA ILE A 58 -0.02 8.03 13.97
C ILE A 58 0.59 7.78 15.35
N ASN A 59 1.91 7.77 15.45
CA ASN A 59 2.66 7.57 16.68
C ASN A 59 2.29 6.25 17.38
N ALA A 60 2.11 5.20 16.60
CA ALA A 60 1.80 3.85 17.07
C ALA A 60 2.99 2.93 16.79
N SER A 61 3.00 1.75 17.43
CA SER A 61 3.95 0.71 17.04
C SER A 61 3.36 -0.12 15.89
N SER A 62 4.22 -0.77 15.09
CA SER A 62 3.79 -1.49 13.90
C SER A 62 2.86 -2.66 14.21
N ASP A 63 2.97 -3.27 15.40
CA ASP A 63 2.12 -4.37 15.82
C ASP A 63 0.70 -3.93 16.21
N GLU A 64 0.45 -2.63 16.30
CA GLU A 64 -0.87 -2.06 16.53
C GLU A 64 -1.64 -1.77 15.25
N LEU A 65 -1.01 -1.98 14.08
CA LEU A 65 -1.60 -1.68 12.79
C LEU A 65 -1.97 -2.97 12.06
N PHE A 66 -3.22 -3.06 11.58
CA PHE A 66 -3.72 -4.21 10.84
C PHE A 66 -4.27 -3.78 9.50
N PHE A 67 -3.85 -4.45 8.43
CA PHE A 67 -4.44 -4.25 7.11
C PHE A 67 -5.67 -5.13 6.95
N THR A 68 -6.74 -4.55 6.42
CA THR A 68 -8.00 -5.28 6.17
C THR A 68 -8.39 -5.13 4.70
N GLY A 69 -9.29 -5.98 4.23
CA GLY A 69 -9.78 -5.90 2.85
C GLY A 69 -10.74 -4.74 2.63
N SER A 70 -11.40 -4.27 3.69
CA SER A 70 -12.33 -3.14 3.63
C SER A 70 -12.59 -2.63 5.05
N GLY A 71 -13.23 -1.50 5.12
CA GLY A 71 -13.68 -0.97 6.41
C GLY A 71 -14.85 -1.75 6.96
#